data_7713203cd21ee2089ba7f695ee923dbf
#
_entry.id   7713203cd21ee2089ba7f695ee923dbf
#
_cell.length_a   1.000
_cell.length_b   1.000
_cell.length_c   1.000
_cell.angle_alpha   90.00
_cell.angle_beta   90.00
_cell.angle_gamma   90.00
#
_symmetry.space_group_name_H-M   'P 1'
#
loop_
_entity.id
_entity.type
_entity.pdbx_description
1 polymer ?
#
loop_
_entity_poly.entity_id
_entity_poly.type
_entity_poly.pdbx_seq_one_letter_code
_entity_poly.pdbx_strand_id
1 'polypeptide(L)'
;MDIDRYIGHPSQLYGVTPFAFTDGKAKGVRAYEVRNGSGLEVQVLADRGMDVSRLTYRGNNISYLSKCGVVAPEFFNASGFGFLDSFFVGFLTTCGLRHIGAPCAVSGEEFGLHGTISNTPAEEVRAFVDTSCGDPSIRVAGKVRDGRIFRQHLLLEREFVVPVMGNDFTIRNRVRNLGFHKEAIMLMLHINFGYPFLCGDSILTLPSDSVEPRDEDARKGFGSYLKEQ
;
A
#
# COMPACT_ATOMS: atom_id res chain seq x y z
N MET A 1 8.64 -25.90 21.72
CA MET A 1 10.12 -25.77 21.75
C MET A 1 10.41 -24.30 22.09
N ASP A 2 11.21 -24.06 23.11
CA ASP A 2 11.60 -22.69 23.52
C ASP A 2 12.67 -22.21 22.52
N ILE A 3 12.21 -21.50 21.48
CA ILE A 3 13.05 -21.08 20.34
C ILE A 3 14.14 -20.11 20.76
N ASP A 4 13.91 -19.34 21.83
CA ASP A 4 14.86 -18.33 22.32
C ASP A 4 16.19 -18.93 22.79
N ARG A 5 16.20 -20.22 23.09
CA ARG A 5 17.44 -20.95 23.44
C ARG A 5 18.32 -21.26 22.24
N TYR A 6 17.80 -21.15 21.01
CA TYR A 6 18.50 -21.52 19.77
C TYR A 6 18.89 -20.32 18.92
N ILE A 7 18.45 -19.12 19.31
CA ILE A 7 18.76 -17.88 18.57
C ILE A 7 19.50 -16.90 19.47
N GLY A 8 20.48 -16.22 18.90
CA GLY A 8 21.23 -15.19 19.61
C GLY A 8 20.47 -13.85 19.69
N HIS A 9 19.61 -13.56 18.69
CA HIS A 9 18.79 -12.36 18.63
C HIS A 9 17.53 -12.62 17.83
N PRO A 10 16.35 -12.13 18.24
CA PRO A 10 15.07 -12.36 17.56
C PRO A 10 15.08 -12.00 16.07
N SER A 11 15.85 -11.00 15.66
CA SER A 11 15.99 -10.59 14.25
C SER A 11 16.59 -11.66 13.33
N GLN A 12 17.11 -12.78 13.87
CA GLN A 12 17.46 -13.94 13.04
C GLN A 12 16.23 -14.54 12.38
N LEU A 13 15.07 -14.43 13.00
CA LEU A 13 13.82 -15.05 12.54
C LEU A 13 12.81 -14.01 12.08
N TYR A 14 12.51 -13.01 12.90
CA TYR A 14 11.49 -12.01 12.64
C TYR A 14 11.91 -10.63 13.14
N GLY A 15 11.26 -9.60 12.64
CA GLY A 15 11.50 -8.22 13.06
C GLY A 15 11.15 -7.21 11.98
N VAL A 16 11.44 -5.96 12.26
CA VAL A 16 11.28 -4.85 11.33
C VAL A 16 12.59 -4.10 11.19
N THR A 17 13.01 -3.85 9.96
CA THR A 17 14.24 -3.12 9.63
C THR A 17 13.88 -1.84 8.91
N PRO A 18 14.14 -0.65 9.49
CA PRO A 18 14.02 0.61 8.78
C PRO A 18 15.20 0.78 7.82
N PHE A 19 14.92 1.35 6.64
CA PHE A 19 15.95 1.74 5.68
C PHE A 19 15.46 2.91 4.81
N ALA A 20 16.36 3.46 4.00
CA ALA A 20 16.03 4.41 2.96
C ALA A 20 16.67 3.98 1.64
N PHE A 21 15.97 4.22 0.55
CA PHE A 21 16.53 4.01 -0.78
C PHE A 21 17.67 5.00 -1.04
N THR A 22 18.75 4.58 -1.66
CA THR A 22 19.96 5.38 -1.84
C THR A 22 20.18 5.83 -3.28
N ASP A 23 19.40 5.32 -4.25
CA ASP A 23 19.66 5.54 -5.67
C ASP A 23 18.39 5.75 -6.49
N GLY A 24 18.54 6.33 -7.68
CA GLY A 24 17.50 6.59 -8.66
C GLY A 24 16.39 7.52 -8.14
N LYS A 25 15.20 7.41 -8.74
CA LYS A 25 14.02 8.19 -8.34
C LYS A 25 13.48 7.81 -6.95
N ALA A 26 13.91 6.67 -6.40
CA ALA A 26 13.54 6.24 -5.07
C ALA A 26 14.39 6.87 -3.96
N LYS A 27 15.51 7.51 -4.30
CA LYS A 27 16.46 8.04 -3.33
C LYS A 27 15.78 8.87 -2.24
N GLY A 28 16.08 8.53 -0.99
CA GLY A 28 15.55 9.21 0.19
C GLY A 28 14.22 8.64 0.70
N VAL A 29 13.50 7.84 -0.06
CA VAL A 29 12.24 7.23 0.41
C VAL A 29 12.52 6.31 1.59
N ARG A 30 11.94 6.63 2.74
CA ARG A 30 12.02 5.80 3.96
C ARG A 30 11.09 4.60 3.83
N ALA A 31 11.59 3.45 4.22
CA ALA A 31 10.85 2.20 4.17
C ALA A 31 11.11 1.31 5.40
N TYR A 32 10.20 0.38 5.63
CA TYR A 32 10.26 -0.61 6.70
C TYR A 32 10.09 -1.99 6.10
N GLU A 33 11.11 -2.83 6.22
CA GLU A 33 11.05 -4.23 5.85
C GLU A 33 10.61 -5.06 7.05
N VAL A 34 9.43 -5.63 6.98
CA VAL A 34 8.87 -6.52 7.99
C VAL A 34 9.10 -7.95 7.55
N ARG A 35 9.71 -8.78 8.42
CA ARG A 35 9.87 -10.23 8.25
C ARG A 35 9.25 -10.92 9.45
N ASN A 36 8.28 -11.81 9.22
CA ASN A 36 7.50 -12.37 10.32
C ASN A 36 7.94 -13.76 10.81
N GLY A 37 8.95 -14.35 10.17
CA GLY A 37 9.51 -15.66 10.55
C GLY A 37 8.86 -16.87 9.89
N SER A 38 7.63 -16.77 9.34
CA SER A 38 6.99 -17.85 8.58
C SER A 38 7.24 -17.76 7.07
N GLY A 39 7.96 -16.71 6.64
CA GLY A 39 8.26 -16.41 5.24
C GLY A 39 7.40 -15.29 4.65
N LEU A 40 6.52 -14.64 5.42
CA LEU A 40 5.82 -13.43 5.00
C LEU A 40 6.74 -12.21 5.20
N GLU A 41 6.95 -11.45 4.11
CA GLU A 41 7.72 -10.21 4.12
C GLU A 41 6.90 -9.08 3.52
N VAL A 42 6.86 -7.94 4.21
CA VAL A 42 6.07 -6.77 3.83
C VAL A 42 6.96 -5.54 3.83
N GLN A 43 7.09 -4.86 2.70
CA GLN A 43 7.83 -3.61 2.58
C GLN A 43 6.89 -2.41 2.57
N VAL A 44 6.86 -1.67 3.67
CA VAL A 44 6.02 -0.47 3.85
C VAL A 44 6.83 0.77 3.52
N LEU A 45 6.33 1.61 2.62
CA LEU A 45 6.96 2.88 2.21
C LEU A 45 6.41 4.03 3.05
N ALA A 46 7.14 4.49 4.06
CA ALA A 46 6.69 5.58 4.93
C ALA A 46 6.41 6.88 4.17
N ASP A 47 7.21 7.20 3.16
CA ASP A 47 7.08 8.44 2.40
C ASP A 47 6.10 8.34 1.22
N ARG A 48 5.46 7.19 1.05
CA ARG A 48 4.46 6.94 0.02
C ARG A 48 3.13 6.50 0.66
N GLY A 49 2.54 7.38 1.49
CA GLY A 49 1.25 7.14 2.13
C GLY A 49 1.21 5.92 3.06
N MET A 50 2.36 5.41 3.48
CA MET A 50 2.52 4.10 4.12
C MET A 50 1.95 2.96 3.26
N ASP A 51 2.10 3.04 1.95
CA ASP A 51 1.72 1.99 1.01
C ASP A 51 2.72 0.82 1.02
N VAL A 52 2.34 -0.31 0.42
CA VAL A 52 3.18 -1.51 0.37
C VAL A 52 3.71 -1.71 -1.04
N SER A 53 5.02 -1.53 -1.21
CA SER A 53 5.67 -1.76 -2.51
C SER A 53 5.83 -3.24 -2.81
N ARG A 54 6.29 -4.01 -1.83
CA ARG A 54 6.59 -5.43 -1.99
C ARG A 54 5.91 -6.27 -0.91
N LEU A 55 5.28 -7.33 -1.36
CA LEU A 55 4.79 -8.42 -0.54
C LEU A 55 5.39 -9.71 -1.10
N THR A 56 6.03 -10.50 -0.25
CA THR A 56 6.53 -11.83 -0.62
C THR A 56 6.08 -12.86 0.40
N TYR A 57 5.95 -14.11 -0.06
CA TYR A 57 5.72 -15.23 0.83
C TYR A 57 6.64 -16.39 0.45
N ARG A 58 7.44 -16.85 1.41
CA ARG A 58 8.45 -17.90 1.23
C ARG A 58 9.34 -17.68 0.00
N GLY A 59 9.80 -16.43 -0.17
CA GLY A 59 10.66 -16.04 -1.27
C GLY A 59 9.95 -15.77 -2.61
N ASN A 60 8.64 -16.07 -2.72
CA ASN A 60 7.89 -15.80 -3.94
C ASN A 60 7.26 -14.40 -3.89
N ASN A 61 7.42 -13.65 -4.95
CA ASN A 61 6.80 -12.34 -5.09
C ASN A 61 5.29 -12.48 -5.31
N ILE A 62 4.51 -11.63 -4.62
CA ILE A 62 3.05 -11.54 -4.75
C ILE A 62 2.64 -10.25 -5.46
N SER A 63 3.39 -9.17 -5.24
CA SER A 63 3.06 -7.82 -5.70
C SER A 63 3.40 -7.59 -7.18
N TYR A 64 2.65 -6.70 -7.83
CA TYR A 64 3.03 -6.14 -9.12
C TYR A 64 3.79 -4.83 -8.92
N LEU A 65 4.99 -4.72 -9.45
CA LEU A 65 5.75 -3.47 -9.47
C LEU A 65 5.81 -2.95 -10.90
N SER A 66 5.34 -1.72 -11.12
CA SER A 66 5.33 -1.10 -12.44
C SER A 66 6.74 -0.74 -12.91
N LYS A 67 6.87 -0.42 -14.21
CA LYS A 67 8.12 0.05 -14.80
C LYS A 67 8.64 1.38 -14.23
N CYS A 68 7.82 2.13 -13.47
CA CYS A 68 8.27 3.33 -12.77
C CYS A 68 9.19 2.97 -11.59
N GLY A 69 9.00 1.78 -11.00
CA GLY A 69 9.61 1.45 -9.71
C GLY A 69 9.12 2.37 -8.60
N VAL A 70 9.76 2.30 -7.43
CA VAL A 70 9.49 3.25 -6.35
C VAL A 70 10.00 4.64 -6.74
N VAL A 71 9.16 5.65 -6.56
CA VAL A 71 9.47 7.05 -6.91
C VAL A 71 9.22 7.91 -5.68
N ALA A 72 10.17 8.78 -5.34
CA ALA A 72 10.04 9.69 -4.20
C ALA A 72 8.94 10.74 -4.43
N PRO A 73 8.28 11.23 -3.36
CA PRO A 73 7.17 12.18 -3.45
C PRO A 73 7.51 13.47 -4.20
N GLU A 74 8.76 13.89 -4.19
CA GLU A 74 9.24 15.11 -4.88
C GLU A 74 9.07 15.08 -6.41
N PHE A 75 8.94 13.90 -6.98
CA PHE A 75 8.68 13.72 -8.43
C PHE A 75 7.18 13.62 -8.75
N PHE A 76 6.31 13.72 -7.75
CA PHE A 76 4.88 13.59 -7.97
C PHE A 76 4.29 14.80 -8.69
N ASN A 77 3.52 14.54 -9.74
CA ASN A 77 2.70 15.53 -10.43
C ASN A 77 1.22 15.26 -10.10
N ALA A 78 0.59 16.21 -9.41
CA ALA A 78 -0.80 16.09 -8.98
C ALA A 78 -1.83 16.44 -10.07
N SER A 79 -1.41 16.93 -11.25
CA SER A 79 -2.31 17.40 -12.29
C SER A 79 -2.68 16.30 -13.26
N GLY A 80 -3.97 16.22 -13.63
CA GLY A 80 -4.45 15.30 -14.65
C GLY A 80 -4.03 13.85 -14.38
N PHE A 81 -3.37 13.23 -15.34
CA PHE A 81 -2.84 11.85 -15.24
C PHE A 81 -1.41 11.77 -14.72
N GLY A 82 -0.84 12.85 -14.17
CA GLY A 82 0.56 12.88 -13.69
C GLY A 82 0.87 11.86 -12.58
N PHE A 83 -0.13 11.35 -11.88
CA PHE A 83 0.01 10.22 -10.95
C PHE A 83 0.70 9.00 -11.58
N LEU A 84 0.48 8.75 -12.88
CA LEU A 84 1.04 7.60 -13.59
C LEU A 84 2.57 7.66 -13.70
N ASP A 85 3.19 8.84 -13.63
CA ASP A 85 4.65 9.01 -13.72
C ASP A 85 5.37 8.55 -12.44
N SER A 86 4.63 8.42 -11.34
CA SER A 86 5.13 7.97 -10.03
C SER A 86 4.38 6.75 -9.47
N PHE A 87 3.51 6.14 -10.27
CA PHE A 87 2.68 5.01 -9.85
C PHE A 87 3.51 3.72 -9.84
N PHE A 88 4.12 3.41 -8.71
CA PHE A 88 4.87 2.16 -8.54
C PHE A 88 3.95 0.91 -8.53
N VAL A 89 2.66 1.06 -8.33
CA VAL A 89 1.63 0.03 -8.16
C VAL A 89 1.82 -0.72 -6.83
N GLY A 90 2.87 -1.56 -6.71
CA GLY A 90 3.16 -2.31 -5.50
C GLY A 90 2.07 -3.35 -5.16
N PHE A 91 2.13 -3.92 -3.95
CA PHE A 91 1.01 -4.70 -3.43
C PHE A 91 -0.18 -3.80 -3.08
N LEU A 92 0.08 -2.64 -2.49
CA LEU A 92 -0.94 -1.68 -2.10
C LEU A 92 -0.53 -0.27 -2.49
N THR A 93 -1.40 0.41 -3.23
CA THR A 93 -1.39 1.86 -3.40
C THR A 93 -2.71 2.42 -2.88
N THR A 94 -2.64 3.44 -2.04
CA THR A 94 -3.83 4.09 -1.48
C THR A 94 -4.27 5.23 -2.38
N CYS A 95 -5.53 5.21 -2.81
CA CYS A 95 -6.15 6.33 -3.54
C CYS A 95 -7.06 7.10 -2.57
N GLY A 96 -6.96 8.40 -2.58
CA GLY A 96 -7.75 9.25 -1.67
C GLY A 96 -7.02 10.55 -1.29
N LEU A 97 -7.46 11.24 -0.24
CA LEU A 97 -8.63 10.99 0.64
C LEU A 97 -9.89 11.71 0.14
N ARG A 98 -9.76 12.63 -0.82
CA ARG A 98 -10.87 13.44 -1.36
C ARG A 98 -11.27 13.01 -2.77
N HIS A 99 -10.44 12.22 -3.43
CA HIS A 99 -10.67 11.73 -4.79
C HIS A 99 -9.98 10.40 -5.04
N ILE A 100 -10.66 9.45 -5.75
CA ILE A 100 -10.14 8.11 -6.02
C ILE A 100 -10.18 7.71 -7.51
N GLY A 101 -10.80 8.52 -8.35
CA GLY A 101 -11.11 8.19 -9.76
C GLY A 101 -10.20 8.86 -10.78
N ALA A 102 -10.69 8.93 -12.02
CA ALA A 102 -10.09 9.67 -13.11
C ALA A 102 -10.05 11.19 -12.80
N PRO A 103 -9.15 11.95 -13.44
CA PRO A 103 -9.11 13.40 -13.24
C PRO A 103 -10.47 14.05 -13.49
N CYS A 104 -10.86 14.96 -12.60
CA CYS A 104 -12.11 15.69 -12.74
C CYS A 104 -12.03 17.08 -12.07
N ALA A 105 -13.04 17.90 -12.32
CA ALA A 105 -13.22 19.18 -11.63
C ALA A 105 -14.57 19.18 -10.90
N VAL A 106 -14.57 19.58 -9.63
CA VAL A 106 -15.79 19.70 -8.81
C VAL A 106 -15.80 21.06 -8.13
N SER A 107 -16.82 21.85 -8.37
CA SER A 107 -16.99 23.18 -7.77
C SER A 107 -15.77 24.10 -7.94
N GLY A 108 -15.10 24.03 -9.09
CA GLY A 108 -13.93 24.84 -9.41
C GLY A 108 -12.61 24.35 -8.79
N GLU A 109 -12.62 23.18 -8.15
CA GLU A 109 -11.40 22.49 -7.70
C GLU A 109 -11.09 21.32 -8.65
N GLU A 110 -9.83 21.28 -9.13
CA GLU A 110 -9.33 20.19 -9.97
C GLU A 110 -8.73 19.08 -9.10
N PHE A 111 -9.05 17.84 -9.48
CA PHE A 111 -8.53 16.62 -8.88
C PHE A 111 -7.78 15.81 -9.93
N GLY A 112 -6.55 15.46 -9.67
CA GLY A 112 -5.79 14.52 -10.48
C GLY A 112 -6.16 13.07 -10.21
N LEU A 113 -5.68 12.18 -11.06
CA LEU A 113 -5.91 10.73 -10.94
C LEU A 113 -5.58 10.24 -9.52
N HIS A 114 -6.51 9.48 -8.92
CA HIS A 114 -6.35 8.78 -7.64
C HIS A 114 -6.05 9.66 -6.41
N GLY A 115 -6.06 10.99 -6.53
CA GLY A 115 -5.76 11.90 -5.42
C GLY A 115 -4.26 11.95 -5.07
N THR A 116 -3.95 12.37 -3.84
CA THR A 116 -2.57 12.73 -3.45
C THR A 116 -1.98 11.86 -2.36
N ILE A 117 -2.80 11.09 -1.64
CA ILE A 117 -2.40 10.46 -0.37
C ILE A 117 -1.24 9.47 -0.50
N SER A 118 -1.16 8.69 -1.59
CA SER A 118 -0.06 7.76 -1.87
C SER A 118 1.29 8.46 -2.10
N ASN A 119 1.28 9.75 -2.40
CA ASN A 119 2.49 10.56 -2.62
C ASN A 119 2.77 11.53 -1.46
N THR A 120 2.13 11.30 -0.31
CA THR A 120 2.29 12.12 0.89
C THR A 120 3.11 11.36 1.94
N PRO A 121 4.25 11.90 2.39
CA PRO A 121 5.06 11.28 3.44
C PRO A 121 4.31 11.18 4.77
N ALA A 122 4.54 10.07 5.48
CA ALA A 122 4.01 9.87 6.81
C ALA A 122 4.85 10.55 7.88
N GLU A 123 4.17 11.01 8.91
CA GLU A 123 4.71 11.56 10.15
C GLU A 123 4.49 10.60 11.34
N GLU A 124 5.25 10.74 12.40
CA GLU A 124 5.16 9.94 13.64
C GLU A 124 5.21 8.41 13.39
N VAL A 125 6.04 7.98 12.44
CA VAL A 125 6.14 6.56 12.09
C VAL A 125 6.85 5.79 13.20
N ARG A 126 6.24 4.67 13.64
CA ARG A 126 6.76 3.75 14.64
C ARG A 126 6.77 2.35 14.09
N ALA A 127 7.84 1.61 14.33
CA ALA A 127 7.95 0.22 13.93
C ALA A 127 8.64 -0.59 15.06
N PHE A 128 7.97 -1.63 15.55
CA PHE A 128 8.43 -2.42 16.70
C PHE A 128 7.77 -3.79 16.74
N VAL A 129 8.33 -4.68 17.53
CA VAL A 129 7.71 -5.96 17.89
C VAL A 129 6.92 -5.74 19.18
N ASP A 130 5.62 -5.99 19.12
CA ASP A 130 4.71 -5.91 20.27
C ASP A 130 4.52 -7.30 20.87
N THR A 131 4.90 -7.45 22.13
CA THR A 131 4.76 -8.69 22.93
C THR A 131 3.77 -8.53 24.07
N SER A 132 3.04 -7.42 24.14
CA SER A 132 2.19 -7.06 25.28
C SER A 132 0.91 -7.90 25.42
N CYS A 133 0.45 -8.53 24.34
CA CYS A 133 -0.85 -9.21 24.28
C CYS A 133 -0.76 -10.74 24.05
N GLY A 134 0.29 -11.39 24.53
CA GLY A 134 0.47 -12.85 24.38
C GLY A 134 1.23 -13.19 23.09
N ASP A 135 0.53 -13.46 21.98
CA ASP A 135 1.21 -13.77 20.73
C ASP A 135 1.89 -12.52 20.14
N PRO A 136 3.20 -12.58 19.86
CA PRO A 136 3.94 -11.43 19.37
C PRO A 136 3.49 -11.03 17.96
N SER A 137 3.45 -9.71 17.72
CA SER A 137 3.17 -9.13 16.40
C SER A 137 4.13 -8.01 16.08
N ILE A 138 4.46 -7.86 14.80
CA ILE A 138 5.25 -6.73 14.31
C ILE A 138 4.27 -5.64 13.91
N ARG A 139 4.50 -4.43 14.42
CA ARG A 139 3.65 -3.28 14.15
C ARG A 139 4.43 -2.20 13.40
N VAL A 140 3.81 -1.65 12.36
CA VAL A 140 4.28 -0.45 11.66
C VAL A 140 3.11 0.53 11.61
N ALA A 141 3.22 1.65 12.30
CA ALA A 141 2.13 2.62 12.41
C ALA A 141 2.64 4.03 12.11
N GLY A 142 1.78 4.87 11.56
CA GLY A 142 2.09 6.26 11.25
C GLY A 142 0.85 7.04 10.84
N LYS A 143 1.06 8.32 10.56
CA LYS A 143 0.01 9.27 10.19
C LYS A 143 0.35 9.92 8.86
N VAL A 144 -0.63 10.05 7.99
CA VAL A 144 -0.48 10.74 6.70
C VAL A 144 -1.47 11.88 6.65
N ARG A 145 -0.97 13.09 6.49
CA ARG A 145 -1.77 14.32 6.57
C ARG A 145 -2.07 14.86 5.18
N ASP A 146 -3.34 14.96 4.85
CA ASP A 146 -3.85 15.71 3.69
C ASP A 146 -4.40 17.05 4.19
N GLY A 147 -3.57 18.08 4.15
CA GLY A 147 -3.88 19.41 4.67
C GLY A 147 -3.53 20.51 3.69
N ARG A 148 -4.42 21.48 3.55
CA ARG A 148 -4.18 22.70 2.77
C ARG A 148 -4.69 23.92 3.52
N ILE A 149 -3.91 25.00 3.52
CA ILE A 149 -4.31 26.24 4.19
C ILE A 149 -5.66 26.75 3.62
N PHE A 150 -6.56 27.10 4.51
CA PHE A 150 -7.94 27.54 4.22
C PHE A 150 -8.83 26.47 3.52
N ARG A 151 -8.42 25.20 3.51
CA ARG A 151 -9.15 24.09 2.89
C ARG A 151 -9.18 22.87 3.84
N GLN A 152 -9.12 21.67 3.27
CA GLN A 152 -9.20 20.41 4.01
C GLN A 152 -8.07 20.26 5.04
N HIS A 153 -8.41 19.49 6.09
CA HIS A 153 -7.45 19.01 7.06
C HIS A 153 -7.83 17.59 7.48
N LEU A 154 -7.42 16.63 6.67
CA LEU A 154 -7.68 15.21 6.87
C LEU A 154 -6.43 14.51 7.37
N LEU A 155 -6.61 13.52 8.23
CA LEU A 155 -5.54 12.71 8.78
C LEU A 155 -5.88 11.24 8.60
N LEU A 156 -5.05 10.52 7.86
CA LEU A 156 -5.07 9.06 7.80
C LEU A 156 -4.12 8.52 8.87
N GLU A 157 -4.64 7.81 9.85
CA GLU A 157 -3.89 6.99 10.80
C GLU A 157 -3.88 5.56 10.27
N ARG A 158 -2.69 5.01 10.02
CA ARG A 158 -2.53 3.67 9.45
C ARG A 158 -1.65 2.82 10.34
N GLU A 159 -2.06 1.57 10.54
CA GLU A 159 -1.29 0.57 11.28
C GLU A 159 -1.30 -0.76 10.52
N PHE A 160 -0.12 -1.34 10.34
CA PHE A 160 0.07 -2.73 9.94
C PHE A 160 0.32 -3.57 11.18
N VAL A 161 -0.41 -4.67 11.30
CA VAL A 161 -0.23 -5.67 12.35
C VAL A 161 0.08 -6.99 11.69
N VAL A 162 1.31 -7.47 11.84
CA VAL A 162 1.81 -8.68 11.21
C VAL A 162 2.15 -9.69 12.31
N PRO A 163 1.34 -10.75 12.51
CA PRO A 163 1.62 -11.78 13.51
C PRO A 163 2.95 -12.46 13.23
N VAL A 164 3.75 -12.64 14.28
CA VAL A 164 4.96 -13.47 14.22
C VAL A 164 4.54 -14.91 13.94
N MET A 165 5.19 -15.56 12.98
CA MET A 165 4.88 -16.92 12.49
C MET A 165 3.48 -17.10 11.89
N GLY A 166 2.71 -16.02 11.63
CA GLY A 166 1.40 -16.06 10.97
C GLY A 166 1.50 -16.09 9.44
N ASN A 167 0.36 -16.23 8.76
CA ASN A 167 0.26 -16.23 7.30
C ASN A 167 -0.57 -15.06 6.77
N ASP A 168 -0.93 -14.13 7.63
CA ASP A 168 -1.79 -12.99 7.36
C ASP A 168 -1.19 -11.71 7.94
N PHE A 169 -1.76 -10.60 7.57
CA PHE A 169 -1.55 -9.32 8.25
C PHE A 169 -2.80 -8.45 8.11
N THR A 170 -2.95 -7.55 9.05
CA THR A 170 -4.07 -6.62 9.09
C THR A 170 -3.58 -5.21 8.80
N ILE A 171 -4.32 -4.48 7.95
CA ILE A 171 -4.13 -3.05 7.73
C ILE A 171 -5.31 -2.32 8.38
N ARG A 172 -5.04 -1.56 9.42
CA ARG A 172 -6.03 -0.71 10.08
C ARG A 172 -5.90 0.72 9.57
N ASN A 173 -7.01 1.27 9.11
CA ASN A 173 -7.08 2.63 8.63
C ASN A 173 -8.14 3.40 9.41
N ARG A 174 -7.81 4.61 9.84
CA ARG A 174 -8.73 5.55 10.45
C ARG A 174 -8.53 6.91 9.81
N VAL A 175 -9.55 7.43 9.16
CA VAL A 175 -9.54 8.79 8.62
C VAL A 175 -10.25 9.72 9.59
N ARG A 176 -9.61 10.82 9.93
CA ARG A 176 -10.17 11.88 10.78
C ARG A 176 -10.23 13.18 10.00
N ASN A 177 -11.36 13.85 10.10
CA ASN A 177 -11.47 15.25 9.68
C ASN A 177 -11.11 16.14 10.88
N LEU A 178 -10.01 16.86 10.77
CA LEU A 178 -9.52 17.81 11.76
C LEU A 178 -9.83 19.25 11.37
N GLY A 179 -10.49 19.46 10.21
CA GLY A 179 -10.93 20.75 9.72
C GLY A 179 -12.27 21.20 10.31
N PHE A 180 -12.67 22.40 9.97
CA PHE A 180 -13.93 23.03 10.46
C PHE A 180 -15.12 22.72 9.56
N HIS A 181 -14.89 22.23 8.35
CA HIS A 181 -15.95 21.96 7.36
C HIS A 181 -16.12 20.45 7.18
N LYS A 182 -17.33 20.05 6.74
CA LYS A 182 -17.58 18.68 6.31
C LYS A 182 -16.81 18.41 5.02
N GLU A 183 -16.12 17.29 4.97
CA GLU A 183 -15.39 16.80 3.79
C GLU A 183 -15.96 15.45 3.34
N ALA A 184 -16.10 15.28 2.04
CA ALA A 184 -16.38 13.98 1.47
C ALA A 184 -15.11 13.13 1.55
N ILE A 185 -15.20 11.94 2.16
CA ILE A 185 -14.07 11.02 2.28
C ILE A 185 -14.21 9.91 1.26
N MET A 186 -13.18 9.75 0.45
CA MET A 186 -13.04 8.66 -0.50
C MET A 186 -11.72 7.94 -0.21
N LEU A 187 -11.79 6.65 0.06
CA LEU A 187 -10.62 5.81 0.32
C LEU A 187 -10.74 4.51 -0.46
N MET A 188 -9.80 4.28 -1.34
CA MET A 188 -9.67 3.02 -2.08
C MET A 188 -8.30 2.41 -1.82
N LEU A 189 -8.28 1.15 -1.46
CA LEU A 189 -7.07 0.33 -1.35
C LEU A 189 -6.88 -0.39 -2.69
N HIS A 190 -5.97 0.11 -3.51
CA HIS A 190 -5.65 -0.46 -4.82
C HIS A 190 -4.65 -1.60 -4.63
N ILE A 191 -5.18 -2.82 -4.46
CA ILE A 191 -4.38 -4.04 -4.23
C ILE A 191 -4.04 -4.66 -5.59
N ASN A 192 -2.77 -5.05 -5.77
CA ASN A 192 -2.26 -5.52 -7.04
C ASN A 192 -1.43 -6.79 -6.87
N PHE A 193 -1.72 -7.76 -7.70
CA PHE A 193 -0.99 -9.03 -7.76
C PHE A 193 -0.14 -9.09 -9.02
N GLY A 194 1.04 -9.71 -8.94
CA GLY A 194 1.99 -9.81 -10.01
C GLY A 194 2.63 -11.19 -10.15
N TYR A 195 3.44 -11.34 -11.16
CA TYR A 195 4.21 -12.57 -11.40
C TYR A 195 5.27 -12.76 -10.29
N PRO A 196 5.53 -13.99 -9.82
CA PRO A 196 4.98 -15.29 -10.30
C PRO A 196 3.65 -15.69 -9.67
N PHE A 197 3.14 -14.97 -8.65
CA PHE A 197 1.88 -15.32 -7.99
C PHE A 197 0.69 -15.27 -8.96
N LEU A 198 0.60 -14.24 -9.78
CA LEU A 198 -0.35 -14.17 -10.87
C LEU A 198 0.35 -14.59 -12.18
N CYS A 199 -0.04 -15.74 -12.72
CA CYS A 199 0.52 -16.33 -13.94
C CYS A 199 -0.57 -16.99 -14.78
N GLY A 200 -0.19 -17.65 -15.89
CA GLY A 200 -1.15 -18.30 -16.78
C GLY A 200 -1.97 -19.42 -16.16
N ASP A 201 -1.49 -20.01 -15.06
CA ASP A 201 -2.16 -21.09 -14.34
C ASP A 201 -2.99 -20.60 -13.13
N SER A 202 -3.05 -19.28 -12.91
CA SER A 202 -3.80 -18.71 -11.81
C SER A 202 -5.30 -18.78 -12.07
N ILE A 203 -6.06 -19.20 -11.08
CA ILE A 203 -7.52 -19.26 -11.13
C ILE A 203 -8.09 -18.15 -10.25
N LEU A 204 -8.93 -17.29 -10.84
CA LEU A 204 -9.69 -16.28 -10.11
C LEU A 204 -11.13 -16.73 -9.94
N THR A 205 -11.53 -16.98 -8.70
CA THR A 205 -12.92 -17.29 -8.36
C THR A 205 -13.61 -16.05 -7.83
N LEU A 206 -14.68 -15.62 -8.50
CA LEU A 206 -15.48 -14.46 -8.09
C LEU A 206 -16.87 -14.93 -7.65
N PRO A 207 -17.37 -14.57 -6.47
CA PRO A 207 -18.75 -14.82 -6.05
C PRO A 207 -19.70 -13.81 -6.73
N SER A 208 -19.90 -13.98 -8.03
CA SER A 208 -20.65 -13.05 -8.89
C SER A 208 -21.47 -13.82 -9.90
N ASP A 209 -22.74 -13.45 -10.07
CA ASP A 209 -23.66 -14.04 -11.05
C ASP A 209 -23.46 -13.48 -12.46
N SER A 210 -22.82 -12.32 -12.58
CA SER A 210 -22.54 -11.66 -13.86
C SER A 210 -21.26 -10.83 -13.79
N VAL A 211 -20.59 -10.70 -14.93
CA VAL A 211 -19.42 -9.86 -15.12
C VAL A 211 -19.63 -9.01 -16.36
N GLU A 212 -19.49 -7.70 -16.21
CA GLU A 212 -19.60 -6.74 -17.33
C GLU A 212 -18.31 -5.90 -17.44
N PRO A 213 -17.83 -5.64 -18.67
CA PRO A 213 -16.68 -4.77 -18.85
C PRO A 213 -17.07 -3.33 -18.50
N ARG A 214 -16.26 -2.67 -17.66
CA ARG A 214 -16.48 -1.29 -17.21
C ARG A 214 -16.42 -0.26 -18.34
N ASP A 215 -15.55 -0.50 -19.31
CA ASP A 215 -15.25 0.42 -20.41
C ASP A 215 -14.77 -0.35 -21.66
N GLU A 216 -14.48 0.39 -22.75
CA GLU A 216 -14.01 -0.20 -24.01
C GLU A 216 -12.64 -0.89 -23.88
N ASP A 217 -11.76 -0.43 -23.00
CA ASP A 217 -10.48 -1.09 -22.77
C ASP A 217 -10.66 -2.42 -22.02
N ALA A 218 -11.53 -2.47 -21.02
CA ALA A 218 -11.90 -3.70 -20.36
C ALA A 218 -12.60 -4.70 -21.31
N ARG A 219 -13.38 -4.20 -22.27
CA ARG A 219 -14.07 -5.04 -23.28
C ARG A 219 -13.10 -5.81 -24.18
N LYS A 220 -11.91 -5.26 -24.47
CA LYS A 220 -10.89 -5.93 -25.30
C LYS A 220 -10.41 -7.24 -24.71
N GLY A 221 -10.36 -7.34 -23.38
CA GLY A 221 -9.98 -8.56 -22.66
C GLY A 221 -11.17 -9.47 -22.30
N PHE A 222 -12.41 -8.99 -22.51
CA PHE A 222 -13.60 -9.72 -22.10
C PHE A 222 -13.75 -11.04 -22.90
N GLY A 223 -13.77 -12.16 -22.23
CA GLY A 223 -13.81 -13.50 -22.84
C GLY A 223 -12.45 -14.16 -23.04
N SER A 224 -11.33 -13.42 -23.06
CA SER A 224 -9.99 -14.01 -23.15
C SER A 224 -9.48 -14.56 -21.81
N TYR A 225 -10.04 -14.11 -20.69
CA TYR A 225 -9.74 -14.62 -19.35
C TYR A 225 -10.58 -15.85 -18.97
N LEU A 226 -11.68 -16.11 -19.69
CA LEU A 226 -12.49 -17.32 -19.57
C LEU A 226 -11.92 -18.40 -20.49
N LYS A 227 -10.68 -18.83 -20.28
CA LYS A 227 -10.22 -20.05 -20.91
C LYS A 227 -10.85 -21.21 -20.15
N GLU A 228 -11.72 -21.93 -20.83
CA GLU A 228 -12.20 -23.23 -20.34
C GLU A 228 -10.99 -24.11 -20.04
N GLN A 229 -11.02 -24.74 -18.89
CA GLN A 229 -10.04 -25.76 -18.48
C GLN A 229 -10.33 -27.07 -19.21
#